data_78d353f43d382e378bdfa2aef4911b31
#
_entry.id   78d353f43d382e378bdfa2aef4911b31
#
_cell.length_a   1.000
_cell.length_b   1.000
_cell.length_c   1.000
_cell.angle_alpha   90.00
_cell.angle_beta   90.00
_cell.angle_gamma   90.00
#
_symmetry.space_group_name_H-M   'P 1'
#
loop_
_entity.id
_entity.type
_entity.pdbx_description
1 polymer ?
#
loop_
_entity_poly.entity_id
_entity_poly.type
_entity_poly.pdbx_seq_one_letter_code
_entity_poly.pdbx_strand_id
1 'polypeptide(L)'
;MPKHDSGTTTPKQSSKKNPSTDAIQMLKEDHRKVEALFDRFLEGEEGKKSQIAEQIFHELETHSTLEEELFYPALQDPGGTGESASVDRGEEFKVMNMIINAYDEHRVVRDIIAQLRQKDALSREFQQAMIELQQTVADHVLEEEDELFAEAQLTVDTKMLGMQMRQRKQEIVSAAA
;
A
#
# COMPACT_ATOMS: atom_id res chain seq x y z
N MET A 1 -21.92 55.99 -22.87
CA MET A 1 -21.61 55.44 -21.54
C MET A 1 -21.62 53.92 -21.67
N PRO A 2 -20.46 53.24 -21.79
CA PRO A 2 -20.40 51.77 -21.72
C PRO A 2 -20.22 51.33 -20.27
N LYS A 3 -20.98 50.33 -19.88
CA LYS A 3 -20.91 49.67 -18.55
C LYS A 3 -19.74 48.71 -18.51
N HIS A 4 -18.83 48.91 -17.56
CA HIS A 4 -17.80 47.95 -17.21
C HIS A 4 -18.39 46.76 -16.45
N ASP A 5 -18.28 45.59 -17.04
CA ASP A 5 -18.54 44.29 -16.36
C ASP A 5 -17.25 43.79 -15.78
N SER A 6 -17.17 43.79 -14.43
CA SER A 6 -16.02 43.32 -13.69
C SER A 6 -16.23 41.86 -13.34
N GLY A 7 -15.77 40.98 -14.23
CA GLY A 7 -15.72 39.53 -13.97
C GLY A 7 -14.75 39.20 -12.83
N THR A 8 -15.28 38.93 -11.65
CA THR A 8 -14.52 38.44 -10.48
C THR A 8 -14.23 36.95 -10.67
N THR A 9 -13.03 36.60 -11.07
CA THR A 9 -12.55 35.22 -11.15
C THR A 9 -12.16 34.76 -9.76
N THR A 10 -13.00 33.96 -9.12
CA THR A 10 -12.71 33.31 -7.84
C THR A 10 -11.69 32.20 -8.05
N PRO A 11 -10.54 32.17 -7.36
CA PRO A 11 -9.59 31.09 -7.49
C PRO A 11 -10.19 29.80 -6.89
N LYS A 12 -10.20 28.75 -7.72
CA LYS A 12 -10.58 27.38 -7.33
C LYS A 12 -9.63 26.89 -6.23
N GLN A 13 -10.09 26.91 -4.99
CA GLN A 13 -9.35 26.30 -3.88
C GLN A 13 -9.19 24.81 -4.17
N SER A 14 -7.96 24.36 -4.37
CA SER A 14 -7.62 22.94 -4.33
C SER A 14 -7.78 22.47 -2.88
N SER A 15 -8.88 21.78 -2.60
CA SER A 15 -9.06 21.10 -1.32
C SER A 15 -7.95 20.08 -1.16
N LYS A 16 -7.03 20.32 -0.23
CA LYS A 16 -6.12 19.29 0.28
C LYS A 16 -7.02 18.18 0.84
N LYS A 17 -7.09 17.05 0.13
CA LYS A 17 -7.77 15.85 0.61
C LYS A 17 -7.14 15.49 1.96
N ASN A 18 -7.89 15.55 3.04
CA ASN A 18 -7.43 14.99 4.31
C ASN A 18 -7.13 13.51 4.07
N PRO A 19 -6.00 13.00 4.57
CA PRO A 19 -5.67 11.59 4.40
C PRO A 19 -6.80 10.73 4.99
N SER A 20 -7.16 9.67 4.29
CA SER A 20 -8.23 8.77 4.71
C SER A 20 -7.96 8.19 6.10
N THR A 21 -9.01 7.99 6.88
CA THR A 21 -8.97 7.26 8.15
C THR A 21 -9.45 5.82 8.02
N ASP A 22 -9.88 5.42 6.84
CA ASP A 22 -10.32 4.08 6.52
C ASP A 22 -9.12 3.22 6.08
N ALA A 23 -8.98 2.02 6.66
CA ALA A 23 -7.85 1.12 6.41
C ALA A 23 -7.70 0.76 4.93
N ILE A 24 -8.79 0.34 4.29
CA ILE A 24 -8.78 -0.05 2.88
C ILE A 24 -8.41 1.12 1.99
N GLN A 25 -8.96 2.30 2.26
CA GLN A 25 -8.62 3.49 1.49
C GLN A 25 -7.15 3.88 1.67
N MET A 26 -6.58 3.70 2.87
CA MET A 26 -5.15 3.94 3.13
C MET A 26 -4.27 2.97 2.33
N LEU A 27 -4.57 1.68 2.36
CA LEU A 27 -3.82 0.66 1.61
C LEU A 27 -3.90 0.93 0.10
N LYS A 28 -5.09 1.24 -0.43
CA LYS A 28 -5.26 1.65 -1.84
C LYS A 28 -4.48 2.93 -2.21
N GLU A 29 -4.35 3.87 -1.31
CA GLU A 29 -3.52 5.07 -1.53
C GLU A 29 -2.03 4.71 -1.55
N ASP A 30 -1.58 3.76 -0.72
CA ASP A 30 -0.22 3.24 -0.73
C ASP A 30 0.10 2.47 -2.03
N HIS A 31 -0.82 1.61 -2.51
CA HIS A 31 -0.68 0.93 -3.80
C HIS A 31 -0.45 1.90 -4.95
N ARG A 32 -1.32 2.92 -5.08
CA ARG A 32 -1.18 3.95 -6.14
C ARG A 32 0.11 4.76 -6.00
N LYS A 33 0.55 4.99 -4.77
CA LYS A 33 1.82 5.69 -4.53
C LYS A 33 3.01 4.89 -5.02
N VAL A 34 3.03 3.59 -4.73
CA VAL A 34 4.08 2.67 -5.17
C VAL A 34 4.07 2.52 -6.69
N GLU A 35 2.90 2.34 -7.30
CA GLU A 35 2.74 2.32 -8.76
C GLU A 35 3.34 3.57 -9.42
N ALA A 36 2.97 4.75 -8.94
CA ALA A 36 3.52 6.01 -9.46
C ALA A 36 5.04 6.15 -9.24
N LEU A 37 5.60 5.53 -8.20
CA LEU A 37 7.04 5.49 -7.98
C LEU A 37 7.74 4.55 -8.98
N PHE A 38 7.15 3.40 -9.29
CA PHE A 38 7.66 2.50 -10.34
C PHE A 38 7.64 3.18 -11.71
N ASP A 39 6.57 3.87 -12.07
CA ASP A 39 6.50 4.63 -13.33
C ASP A 39 7.63 5.67 -13.40
N ARG A 40 7.82 6.43 -12.32
CA ARG A 40 8.91 7.41 -12.24
C ARG A 40 10.31 6.77 -12.29
N PHE A 41 10.46 5.56 -11.77
CA PHE A 41 11.71 4.82 -11.87
C PHE A 41 12.00 4.37 -13.30
N LEU A 42 11.00 3.90 -14.02
CA LEU A 42 11.13 3.43 -15.40
C LEU A 42 11.38 4.58 -16.39
N GLU A 43 10.67 5.69 -16.23
CA GLU A 43 10.74 6.87 -17.08
C GLU A 43 11.82 7.87 -16.67
N GLY A 44 12.36 7.74 -15.45
CA GLY A 44 13.20 8.72 -14.80
C GLY A 44 14.64 8.77 -15.31
N GLU A 45 15.28 9.89 -15.02
CA GLU A 45 16.72 10.10 -15.28
C GLU A 45 17.59 9.15 -14.45
N GLU A 46 18.64 8.59 -15.04
CA GLU A 46 19.55 7.66 -14.38
C GLU A 46 20.07 8.15 -13.02
N GLY A 47 20.39 9.45 -12.90
CA GLY A 47 20.88 10.04 -11.66
C GLY A 47 19.88 10.06 -10.49
N LYS A 48 18.60 9.74 -10.72
CA LYS A 48 17.55 9.68 -9.69
C LYS A 48 17.10 8.28 -9.35
N LYS A 49 17.49 7.28 -10.15
CA LYS A 49 16.99 5.90 -10.02
C LYS A 49 17.28 5.28 -8.67
N SER A 50 18.48 5.45 -8.12
CA SER A 50 18.82 4.93 -6.78
C SER A 50 17.91 5.52 -5.70
N GLN A 51 17.68 6.83 -5.72
CA GLN A 51 16.81 7.47 -4.74
C GLN A 51 15.34 7.04 -4.87
N ILE A 52 14.84 6.87 -6.10
CA ILE A 52 13.47 6.42 -6.34
C ILE A 52 13.31 4.96 -5.90
N ALA A 53 14.30 4.11 -6.18
CA ALA A 53 14.29 2.71 -5.75
C ALA A 53 14.22 2.60 -4.20
N GLU A 54 15.02 3.37 -3.46
CA GLU A 54 14.94 3.37 -1.99
C GLU A 54 13.58 3.89 -1.47
N GLN A 55 12.95 4.83 -2.17
CA GLN A 55 11.57 5.24 -1.84
C GLN A 55 10.58 4.10 -2.05
N ILE A 56 10.70 3.35 -3.17
CA ILE A 56 9.86 2.17 -3.43
C ILE A 56 10.04 1.13 -2.32
N PHE A 57 11.29 0.80 -1.98
CA PHE A 57 11.58 -0.19 -0.95
C PHE A 57 10.99 0.20 0.41
N HIS A 58 11.17 1.45 0.82
CA HIS A 58 10.62 1.96 2.07
C HIS A 58 9.09 1.92 2.11
N GLU A 59 8.42 2.31 1.01
CA GLU A 59 6.96 2.25 0.95
C GLU A 59 6.45 0.79 1.01
N LEU A 60 7.07 -0.13 0.28
CA LEU A 60 6.71 -1.55 0.30
C LEU A 60 6.93 -2.19 1.68
N GLU A 61 8.07 -1.92 2.32
CA GLU A 61 8.37 -2.42 3.67
C GLU A 61 7.41 -1.85 4.72
N THR A 62 7.06 -0.57 4.61
CA THR A 62 6.10 0.07 5.52
C THR A 62 4.69 -0.51 5.32
N HIS A 63 4.25 -0.65 4.09
CA HIS A 63 2.95 -1.17 3.70
C HIS A 63 2.78 -2.61 4.20
N SER A 64 3.69 -3.52 3.84
CA SER A 64 3.62 -4.92 4.31
C SER A 64 3.67 -5.05 5.83
N THR A 65 4.40 -4.17 6.53
CA THR A 65 4.40 -4.14 8.00
C THR A 65 3.02 -3.79 8.57
N LEU A 66 2.31 -2.82 7.97
CA LEU A 66 0.97 -2.45 8.42
C LEU A 66 -0.04 -3.56 8.21
N GLU A 67 0.06 -4.29 7.12
CA GLU A 67 -0.82 -5.41 6.82
C GLU A 67 -0.53 -6.61 7.72
N GLU A 68 0.71 -7.00 7.85
CA GLU A 68 1.13 -8.13 8.67
C GLU A 68 0.88 -7.90 10.17
N GLU A 69 1.04 -6.68 10.67
CA GLU A 69 0.84 -6.37 12.08
C GLU A 69 -0.62 -6.06 12.46
N LEU A 70 -1.42 -5.53 11.53
CA LEU A 70 -2.74 -4.97 11.87
C LEU A 70 -3.87 -5.47 10.95
N PHE A 71 -3.70 -5.41 9.62
CA PHE A 71 -4.79 -5.67 8.69
C PHE A 71 -5.14 -7.17 8.61
N TYR A 72 -4.17 -8.04 8.38
CA TYR A 72 -4.40 -9.49 8.33
C TYR A 72 -4.86 -10.08 9.67
N PRO A 73 -4.29 -9.69 10.82
CA PRO A 73 -4.83 -10.11 12.12
C PRO A 73 -6.28 -9.69 12.35
N ALA A 74 -6.68 -8.50 11.90
CA ALA A 74 -8.06 -8.03 12.04
C ALA A 74 -9.04 -8.85 11.17
N LEU A 75 -8.60 -9.39 10.03
CA LEU A 75 -9.38 -10.31 9.21
C LEU A 75 -9.47 -11.72 9.83
N GLN A 76 -8.47 -12.16 10.55
CA GLN A 76 -8.43 -13.45 11.23
C GLN A 76 -9.31 -13.48 12.50
N ASP A 77 -9.44 -12.34 13.17
CA ASP A 77 -10.30 -12.17 14.37
C ASP A 77 -11.13 -10.88 14.27
N PRO A 78 -12.17 -10.85 13.42
CA PRO A 78 -12.94 -9.64 13.13
C PRO A 78 -13.65 -8.99 14.32
N GLY A 79 -13.83 -9.74 15.40
CA GLY A 79 -14.48 -9.26 16.63
C GLY A 79 -13.53 -8.97 17.78
N GLY A 80 -12.26 -9.35 17.67
CA GLY A 80 -11.29 -9.27 18.78
C GLY A 80 -11.67 -10.05 20.02
N THR A 81 -12.60 -11.00 19.90
CA THR A 81 -13.19 -11.73 21.04
C THR A 81 -12.67 -13.15 21.15
N GLY A 82 -11.90 -13.62 20.15
CA GLY A 82 -11.48 -15.02 20.06
C GLY A 82 -12.63 -16.02 19.87
N GLU A 83 -13.86 -15.51 19.75
CA GLU A 83 -15.05 -16.30 19.44
C GLU A 83 -15.42 -16.06 17.97
N SER A 84 -15.22 -17.04 17.12
CA SER A 84 -15.69 -17.04 15.73
C SER A 84 -17.21 -16.87 15.74
N ALA A 85 -17.70 -15.67 15.43
CA ALA A 85 -19.10 -15.49 15.08
C ALA A 85 -19.36 -16.45 13.93
N SER A 86 -20.52 -17.11 13.87
CA SER A 86 -20.91 -18.21 12.97
C SER A 86 -20.71 -17.90 11.48
N VAL A 87 -19.43 -17.71 11.09
CA VAL A 87 -18.98 -17.58 9.71
C VAL A 87 -19.00 -18.99 9.10
N ASP A 88 -19.38 -19.10 7.84
CA ASP A 88 -19.25 -20.34 7.10
C ASP A 88 -17.77 -20.77 7.12
N ARG A 89 -17.49 -21.97 7.61
CA ARG A 89 -16.13 -22.52 7.69
C ARG A 89 -15.40 -22.52 6.33
N GLY A 90 -16.16 -22.54 5.23
CA GLY A 90 -15.60 -22.45 3.87
C GLY A 90 -15.02 -21.07 3.58
N GLU A 91 -15.72 -20.00 3.96
CA GLU A 91 -15.25 -18.61 3.79
C GLU A 91 -14.06 -18.32 4.70
N GLU A 92 -14.12 -18.74 5.97
CA GLU A 92 -13.01 -18.60 6.91
C GLU A 92 -11.73 -19.27 6.39
N PHE A 93 -11.83 -20.48 5.85
CA PHE A 93 -10.70 -21.20 5.25
C PHE A 93 -10.17 -20.48 3.99
N LYS A 94 -11.05 -19.91 3.17
CA LYS A 94 -10.68 -19.13 1.98
C LYS A 94 -9.85 -17.91 2.40
N VAL A 95 -10.36 -17.10 3.31
CA VAL A 95 -9.67 -15.90 3.81
C VAL A 95 -8.31 -16.24 4.41
N MET A 96 -8.23 -17.32 5.21
CA MET A 96 -6.97 -17.77 5.77
C MET A 96 -5.93 -18.13 4.70
N ASN A 97 -6.34 -18.83 3.63
CA ASN A 97 -5.42 -19.17 2.55
C ASN A 97 -4.94 -17.94 1.79
N MET A 98 -5.81 -16.96 1.55
CA MET A 98 -5.44 -15.69 0.91
C MET A 98 -4.41 -14.93 1.77
N ILE A 99 -4.60 -14.87 3.07
CA ILE A 99 -3.64 -14.25 4.00
C ILE A 99 -2.29 -14.99 3.98
N ILE A 100 -2.29 -16.33 3.97
CA ILE A 100 -1.07 -17.13 3.88
C ILE A 100 -0.31 -16.81 2.58
N ASN A 101 -1.02 -16.73 1.45
CA ASN A 101 -0.42 -16.36 0.16
C ASN A 101 0.19 -14.95 0.21
N ALA A 102 -0.55 -13.98 0.77
CA ALA A 102 -0.06 -12.61 0.92
C ALA A 102 1.24 -12.52 1.76
N TYR A 103 1.33 -13.27 2.87
CA TYR A 103 2.58 -13.37 3.64
C TYR A 103 3.75 -13.95 2.81
N ASP A 104 3.48 -14.97 2.00
CA ASP A 104 4.50 -15.56 1.12
C ASP A 104 4.95 -14.59 0.03
N GLU A 105 4.05 -13.83 -0.56
CA GLU A 105 4.33 -12.79 -1.55
C GLU A 105 5.15 -11.64 -0.94
N HIS A 106 4.80 -11.17 0.23
CA HIS A 106 5.59 -10.18 0.97
C HIS A 106 7.02 -10.67 1.25
N ARG A 107 7.17 -11.95 1.57
CA ARG A 107 8.50 -12.55 1.74
C ARG A 107 9.30 -12.51 0.45
N VAL A 108 8.70 -12.85 -0.69
CA VAL A 108 9.34 -12.77 -2.01
C VAL A 108 9.75 -11.32 -2.32
N VAL A 109 8.87 -10.34 -2.08
CA VAL A 109 9.17 -8.91 -2.25
C VAL A 109 10.37 -8.50 -1.39
N ARG A 110 10.40 -8.86 -0.10
CA ARG A 110 11.55 -8.57 0.79
C ARG A 110 12.84 -9.21 0.31
N ASP A 111 12.80 -10.44 -0.21
CA ASP A 111 13.97 -11.13 -0.74
C ASP A 111 14.51 -10.43 -2.00
N ILE A 112 13.64 -9.97 -2.90
CA ILE A 112 14.02 -9.19 -4.08
C ILE A 112 14.66 -7.85 -3.67
N ILE A 113 14.04 -7.13 -2.72
CA ILE A 113 14.58 -5.86 -2.20
C ILE A 113 15.97 -6.07 -1.59
N ALA A 114 16.16 -7.12 -0.79
CA ALA A 114 17.45 -7.44 -0.19
C ALA A 114 18.55 -7.72 -1.23
N GLN A 115 18.20 -8.35 -2.33
CA GLN A 115 19.11 -8.57 -3.47
C GLN A 115 19.40 -7.27 -4.24
N LEU A 116 18.37 -6.43 -4.44
CA LEU A 116 18.51 -5.15 -5.14
C LEU A 116 19.44 -4.19 -4.37
N ARG A 117 19.33 -4.12 -3.06
CA ARG A 117 20.23 -3.28 -2.22
C ARG A 117 21.72 -3.66 -2.31
N GLN A 118 22.04 -4.84 -2.84
CA GLN A 118 23.43 -5.29 -3.07
C GLN A 118 23.96 -4.98 -4.48
N LYS A 119 23.12 -4.43 -5.37
CA LYS A 119 23.45 -4.20 -6.77
C LYS A 119 23.66 -2.70 -7.03
N ASP A 120 24.46 -2.41 -8.07
CA ASP A 120 24.54 -1.05 -8.59
C ASP A 120 23.21 -0.68 -9.29
N ALA A 121 22.59 0.43 -8.86
CA ALA A 121 21.32 0.92 -9.37
C ALA A 121 21.34 1.25 -10.89
N LEU A 122 22.52 1.45 -11.47
CA LEU A 122 22.71 1.68 -12.90
C LEU A 122 22.94 0.40 -13.69
N SER A 123 23.14 -0.74 -13.02
CA SER A 123 23.36 -2.02 -13.68
C SER A 123 22.11 -2.52 -14.40
N ARG A 124 22.31 -3.26 -15.48
CA ARG A 124 21.19 -3.87 -16.22
C ARG A 124 20.43 -4.89 -15.37
N GLU A 125 21.16 -5.61 -14.53
CA GLU A 125 20.62 -6.60 -13.59
C GLU A 125 19.70 -5.95 -12.55
N PHE A 126 20.06 -4.76 -12.07
CA PHE A 126 19.20 -3.99 -11.17
C PHE A 126 17.91 -3.55 -11.88
N GLN A 127 18.04 -3.00 -13.10
CA GLN A 127 16.87 -2.54 -13.87
C GLN A 127 15.91 -3.71 -14.15
N GLN A 128 16.42 -4.88 -14.49
CA GLN A 128 15.61 -6.08 -14.73
C GLN A 128 14.90 -6.54 -13.45
N ALA A 129 15.60 -6.60 -12.32
CA ALA A 129 15.02 -7.02 -11.06
C ALA A 129 13.97 -6.00 -10.52
N MET A 130 14.11 -4.71 -10.83
CA MET A 130 13.08 -3.71 -10.52
C MET A 130 11.79 -3.93 -11.33
N ILE A 131 11.89 -4.38 -12.58
CA ILE A 131 10.72 -4.76 -13.39
C ILE A 131 10.04 -6.01 -12.82
N GLU A 132 10.82 -7.00 -12.40
CA GLU A 132 10.31 -8.20 -11.74
C GLU A 132 9.60 -7.85 -10.42
N LEU A 133 10.20 -6.97 -9.61
CA LEU A 133 9.58 -6.46 -8.38
C LEU A 133 8.24 -5.77 -8.68
N GLN A 134 8.20 -4.90 -9.69
CA GLN A 134 6.96 -4.22 -10.10
C GLN A 134 5.86 -5.22 -10.46
N GLN A 135 6.18 -6.26 -11.24
CA GLN A 135 5.20 -7.28 -11.63
C GLN A 135 4.68 -8.06 -10.43
N THR A 136 5.59 -8.51 -9.56
CA THR A 136 5.22 -9.22 -8.32
C THR A 136 4.28 -8.38 -7.45
N VAL A 137 4.59 -7.09 -7.27
CA VAL A 137 3.75 -6.16 -6.50
C VAL A 137 2.39 -5.93 -7.17
N ALA A 138 2.35 -5.80 -8.51
CA ALA A 138 1.11 -5.58 -9.24
C ALA A 138 0.16 -6.77 -9.13
N ASP A 139 0.68 -8.00 -9.21
CA ASP A 139 -0.11 -9.23 -9.07
C ASP A 139 -0.69 -9.34 -7.65
N HIS A 140 0.13 -9.10 -6.61
CA HIS A 140 -0.30 -9.06 -5.22
C HIS A 140 -1.42 -8.02 -4.98
N VAL A 141 -1.22 -6.78 -5.43
CA VAL A 141 -2.21 -5.70 -5.28
C VAL A 141 -3.54 -6.06 -5.93
N LEU A 142 -3.51 -6.71 -7.10
CA LEU A 142 -4.73 -7.12 -7.79
C LEU A 142 -5.52 -8.15 -6.97
N GLU A 143 -4.86 -9.18 -6.45
CA GLU A 143 -5.50 -10.22 -5.65
C GLU A 143 -6.06 -9.66 -4.34
N GLU A 144 -5.31 -8.78 -3.68
CA GLU A 144 -5.74 -8.17 -2.43
C GLU A 144 -6.91 -7.22 -2.61
N GLU A 145 -6.88 -6.33 -3.61
CA GLU A 145 -7.95 -5.37 -3.86
C GLU A 145 -9.25 -6.04 -4.32
N ASP A 146 -9.16 -7.16 -5.04
CA ASP A 146 -10.33 -7.89 -5.53
C ASP A 146 -10.99 -8.75 -4.46
N GLU A 147 -10.21 -9.40 -3.59
CA GLU A 147 -10.75 -10.40 -2.67
C GLU A 147 -10.64 -9.98 -1.19
N LEU A 148 -9.43 -9.70 -0.66
CA LEU A 148 -9.25 -9.41 0.77
C LEU A 148 -9.91 -8.11 1.21
N PHE A 149 -9.88 -7.07 0.38
CA PHE A 149 -10.54 -5.82 0.74
C PHE A 149 -12.06 -5.92 0.72
N ALA A 150 -12.62 -6.75 -0.17
CA ALA A 150 -14.06 -7.02 -0.16
C ALA A 150 -14.49 -7.71 1.14
N GLU A 151 -13.71 -8.68 1.60
CA GLU A 151 -13.96 -9.37 2.87
C GLU A 151 -13.81 -8.45 4.08
N ALA A 152 -12.76 -7.63 4.11
CA ALA A 152 -12.54 -6.66 5.18
C ALA A 152 -13.70 -5.66 5.32
N GLN A 153 -14.30 -5.23 4.20
CA GLN A 153 -15.47 -4.33 4.24
C GLN A 153 -16.69 -4.96 4.92
N LEU A 154 -16.80 -6.27 4.89
CA LEU A 154 -17.94 -6.99 5.44
C LEU A 154 -17.74 -7.35 6.92
N THR A 155 -16.50 -7.55 7.35
CA THR A 155 -16.20 -8.22 8.61
C THR A 155 -15.48 -7.34 9.63
N VAL A 156 -14.77 -6.28 9.18
CA VAL A 156 -13.89 -5.45 10.02
C VAL A 156 -14.39 -4.01 10.15
N ASP A 157 -14.25 -3.39 11.32
CA ASP A 157 -14.37 -1.92 11.45
C ASP A 157 -13.15 -1.23 10.80
N THR A 158 -13.22 -1.02 9.48
CA THR A 158 -12.15 -0.45 8.68
C THR A 158 -11.74 0.96 9.09
N LYS A 159 -12.65 1.71 9.78
CA LYS A 159 -12.33 3.05 10.27
C LYS A 159 -11.50 2.99 11.54
N MET A 160 -11.87 2.13 12.47
CA MET A 160 -11.08 1.94 13.70
C MET A 160 -9.70 1.38 13.34
N LEU A 161 -9.65 0.37 12.50
CA LEU A 161 -8.41 -0.22 12.00
C LEU A 161 -7.53 0.83 11.30
N GLY A 162 -8.10 1.68 10.46
CA GLY A 162 -7.39 2.74 9.77
C GLY A 162 -6.78 3.79 10.71
N MET A 163 -7.40 4.06 11.85
CA MET A 163 -6.79 4.92 12.88
C MET A 163 -5.55 4.26 13.51
N GLN A 164 -5.60 2.96 13.81
CA GLN A 164 -4.48 2.20 14.36
C GLN A 164 -3.33 2.11 13.34
N MET A 165 -3.62 1.78 12.09
CA MET A 165 -2.65 1.73 11.00
C MET A 165 -1.97 3.08 10.78
N ARG A 166 -2.71 4.18 10.84
CA ARG A 166 -2.14 5.53 10.71
C ARG A 166 -1.17 5.85 11.84
N GLN A 167 -1.53 5.53 13.08
CA GLN A 167 -0.63 5.72 14.21
C GLN A 167 0.65 4.90 14.02
N ARG A 168 0.52 3.63 13.65
CA ARG A 168 1.66 2.74 13.43
C ARG A 168 2.56 3.23 12.28
N LYS A 169 1.97 3.69 11.19
CA LYS A 169 2.71 4.28 10.07
C LYS A 169 3.55 5.49 10.51
N GLN A 170 2.99 6.35 11.37
CA GLN A 170 3.74 7.50 11.92
C GLN A 170 4.92 7.05 12.80
N GLU A 171 4.76 5.99 13.57
CA GLU A 171 5.83 5.42 14.39
C GLU A 171 6.97 4.89 13.51
N ILE A 172 6.65 4.10 12.46
CA ILE A 172 7.63 3.56 11.52
C ILE A 172 8.42 4.69 10.85
N VAL A 173 7.72 5.69 10.30
CA VAL A 173 8.37 6.82 9.61
C VAL A 173 9.23 7.65 10.57
N SER A 174 8.79 7.84 11.82
CA SER A 174 9.56 8.60 12.82
C SER A 174 10.80 7.85 13.29
N ALA A 175 10.79 6.53 13.29
CA ALA A 175 11.95 5.71 13.67
C ALA A 175 13.03 5.65 12.56
N ALA A 176 12.65 5.93 11.32
CA ALA A 176 13.56 5.91 10.16
C ALA A 176 14.19 7.29 9.85
N ALA A 177 13.78 8.36 10.53
CA ALA A 177 14.22 9.75 10.33
C ALA A 177 15.42 10.11 11.20
#